data_7a518a90dea550f333993f09e4ebf91e
#
_entry.id   7a518a90dea550f333993f09e4ebf91e
#
_cell.length_a   1.000
_cell.length_b   1.000
_cell.length_c   1.000
_cell.angle_alpha   90.00
_cell.angle_beta   90.00
_cell.angle_gamma   90.00
#
_symmetry.space_group_name_H-M   'P 1'
#
loop_
_entity.id
_entity.type
_entity.pdbx_description
1 polymer ?
#
loop_
_entity_poly.entity_id
_entity_poly.type
_entity_poly.pdbx_seq_one_letter_code
_entity_poly.pdbx_strand_id
1 'polypeptide(L)'
;MSDAEMGEVLGRPSSGVMEQRHKLGLYYPVLDRKYYDINDYIRHNNTDWKRRSMEYCNYKCILTGSSNFEIHHIYSFNLILKEAMQDNKWIDKNIKDYDEFELKNILNIFNEYQYKYPLGICISKNIHKLFHSIYGNRCNTIEQWDEFEQNYKNGLYITSITD
;
A
#
# COMPACT_ATOMS: atom_id res chain seq x y z
N MET A 1 14.34 15.40 19.59
CA MET A 1 14.45 14.65 20.87
C MET A 1 13.41 13.54 20.82
N SER A 2 13.82 12.29 20.89
CA SER A 2 12.94 11.11 20.89
C SER A 2 12.21 10.96 22.26
N ASP A 3 11.17 10.13 22.34
CA ASP A 3 10.50 9.84 23.63
C ASP A 3 11.45 9.17 24.64
N ALA A 4 12.44 8.43 24.14
CA ALA A 4 13.48 7.84 25.00
C ALA A 4 14.39 8.91 25.61
N GLU A 5 14.95 9.80 24.77
CA GLU A 5 15.78 10.92 25.24
C GLU A 5 15.02 11.86 26.19
N MET A 6 13.76 12.13 25.86
CA MET A 6 12.89 12.94 26.72
C MET A 6 12.55 12.21 28.04
N GLY A 7 12.37 10.89 27.99
CA GLY A 7 12.17 10.05 29.15
C GLY A 7 13.35 10.07 30.11
N GLU A 8 14.58 9.99 29.59
CA GLU A 8 15.79 10.11 30.38
C GLU A 8 15.89 11.47 31.08
N VAL A 9 15.63 12.56 30.37
CA VAL A 9 15.65 13.93 30.93
C VAL A 9 14.59 14.12 32.02
N LEU A 10 13.40 13.52 31.83
CA LEU A 10 12.26 13.68 32.75
C LEU A 10 12.20 12.60 33.85
N GLY A 11 13.13 11.63 33.85
CA GLY A 11 13.11 10.49 34.78
C GLY A 11 11.83 9.62 34.63
N ARG A 12 11.31 9.49 33.42
CA ARG A 12 10.08 8.76 33.10
C ARG A 12 10.33 7.71 32.00
N PRO A 13 9.61 6.58 32.00
CA PRO A 13 9.70 5.64 30.90
C PRO A 13 9.19 6.28 29.58
N SER A 14 9.79 5.91 28.46
CA SER A 14 9.45 6.43 27.11
C SER A 14 7.96 6.27 26.76
N SER A 15 7.31 5.20 27.24
CA SER A 15 5.88 4.96 27.08
C SER A 15 5.01 6.04 27.77
N GLY A 16 5.42 6.48 28.94
CA GLY A 16 4.72 7.55 29.67
C GLY A 16 4.88 8.92 28.99
N VAL A 17 6.03 9.18 28.38
CA VAL A 17 6.27 10.40 27.59
C VAL A 17 5.42 10.37 26.32
N MET A 18 5.37 9.26 25.62
CA MET A 18 4.53 9.06 24.43
C MET A 18 3.04 9.29 24.74
N GLU A 19 2.54 8.69 25.81
CA GLU A 19 1.14 8.85 26.23
C GLU A 19 0.80 10.31 26.53
N GLN A 20 1.68 11.01 27.24
CA GLN A 20 1.47 12.42 27.58
C GLN A 20 1.48 13.31 26.33
N ARG A 21 2.38 13.04 25.37
CA ARG A 21 2.39 13.77 24.10
C ARG A 21 1.12 13.57 23.30
N HIS A 22 0.61 12.34 23.23
CA HIS A 22 -0.65 12.06 22.55
C HIS A 22 -1.81 12.82 23.19
N LYS A 23 -1.89 12.87 24.52
CA LYS A 23 -2.91 13.64 25.25
C LYS A 23 -2.84 15.14 24.95
N LEU A 24 -1.65 15.67 24.71
CA LEU A 24 -1.42 17.08 24.36
C LEU A 24 -1.53 17.38 22.87
N GLY A 25 -1.81 16.38 22.03
CA GLY A 25 -1.82 16.54 20.56
C GLY A 25 -0.45 16.83 19.95
N LEU A 26 0.64 16.59 20.70
CA LEU A 26 2.01 16.77 20.23
C LEU A 26 2.48 15.48 19.56
N TYR A 27 2.44 15.45 18.26
CA TYR A 27 2.92 14.31 17.48
C TYR A 27 4.37 14.54 17.06
N TYR A 28 5.17 13.45 16.98
CA TYR A 28 6.46 13.54 16.34
C TYR A 28 6.29 13.95 14.87
N PRO A 29 7.18 14.78 14.35
CA PRO A 29 7.30 14.91 12.91
C PRO A 29 7.42 13.51 12.29
N VAL A 30 6.88 13.35 11.10
CA VAL A 30 6.90 12.08 10.34
C VAL A 30 8.32 11.51 10.15
N LEU A 31 9.33 12.31 10.43
CA LEU A 31 10.77 12.00 10.44
C LEU A 31 11.16 10.73 11.20
N ASP A 32 10.43 10.37 12.27
CA ASP A 32 10.69 9.17 13.06
C ASP A 32 10.01 7.92 12.49
N ARG A 33 9.22 8.06 11.43
CA ARG A 33 8.60 6.93 10.76
C ARG A 33 9.53 6.38 9.69
N LYS A 34 9.70 5.06 9.65
CA LYS A 34 10.54 4.31 8.71
C LYS A 34 9.97 4.29 7.27
N TYR A 35 9.57 5.43 6.74
CA TYR A 35 9.14 5.51 5.35
C TYR A 35 10.26 6.06 4.49
N TYR A 36 10.54 5.40 3.38
CA TYR A 36 11.58 5.82 2.43
C TYR A 36 11.11 6.97 1.55
N ASP A 37 9.84 6.90 1.11
CA ASP A 37 9.23 7.87 0.22
C ASP A 37 7.71 7.92 0.42
N ILE A 38 7.03 8.74 -0.37
CA ILE A 38 5.58 8.89 -0.32
C ILE A 38 4.85 7.61 -0.72
N ASN A 39 5.40 6.81 -1.63
CA ASN A 39 4.81 5.54 -2.04
C ASN A 39 4.77 4.56 -0.87
N ASP A 40 5.89 4.49 -0.15
CA ASP A 40 6.03 3.63 1.02
C ASP A 40 5.07 4.05 2.13
N TYR A 41 4.95 5.36 2.39
CA TYR A 41 3.96 5.90 3.33
C TYR A 41 2.53 5.50 2.96
N ILE A 42 2.11 5.71 1.71
CA ILE A 42 0.76 5.38 1.25
C ILE A 42 0.51 3.87 1.37
N ARG A 43 1.47 3.04 0.91
CA ARG A 43 1.35 1.58 0.98
C ARG A 43 1.21 1.05 2.40
N HIS A 44 1.90 1.64 3.37
CA HIS A 44 1.78 1.26 4.77
C HIS A 44 0.46 1.68 5.41
N ASN A 45 -0.08 2.82 5.01
CA ASN A 45 -1.27 3.39 5.62
C ASN A 45 -2.58 3.08 4.87
N ASN A 46 -2.52 2.38 3.75
CA ASN A 46 -3.68 1.99 2.93
C ASN A 46 -4.38 0.74 3.50
N THR A 47 -4.77 0.78 4.75
CA THR A 47 -5.27 -0.38 5.50
C THR A 47 -6.71 -0.73 5.18
N ASP A 48 -7.58 0.26 4.98
CA ASP A 48 -9.01 0.02 4.69
C ASP A 48 -9.19 -0.65 3.32
N TRP A 49 -8.53 -0.15 2.30
CA TRP A 49 -8.57 -0.76 0.98
C TRP A 49 -8.03 -2.20 0.98
N LYS A 50 -6.94 -2.47 1.69
CA LYS A 50 -6.40 -3.82 1.85
C LYS A 50 -7.41 -4.75 2.51
N ARG A 51 -8.02 -4.30 3.60
CA ARG A 51 -9.06 -5.08 4.30
C ARG A 51 -10.24 -5.40 3.38
N ARG A 52 -10.78 -4.39 2.68
CA ARG A 52 -11.90 -4.57 1.73
C ARG A 52 -11.53 -5.49 0.57
N SER A 53 -10.30 -5.40 0.05
CA SER A 53 -9.81 -6.29 -1.00
C SER A 53 -9.73 -7.74 -0.52
N MET A 54 -9.25 -7.99 0.71
CA MET A 54 -9.22 -9.33 1.30
C MET A 54 -10.62 -9.87 1.55
N GLU A 55 -11.54 -9.05 2.07
CA GLU A 55 -12.94 -9.41 2.26
C GLU A 55 -13.62 -9.79 0.93
N TYR A 56 -13.39 -9.01 -0.12
CA TYR A 56 -13.88 -9.27 -1.47
C TYR A 56 -13.44 -10.64 -2.00
N CYS A 57 -12.19 -11.03 -1.72
CA CYS A 57 -11.62 -12.32 -2.12
C CYS A 57 -11.89 -13.46 -1.12
N ASN A 58 -12.68 -13.25 -0.08
CA ASN A 58 -12.89 -14.22 0.99
C ASN A 58 -11.58 -14.74 1.62
N TYR A 59 -10.56 -13.87 1.71
CA TYR A 59 -9.23 -14.18 2.27
C TYR A 59 -8.54 -15.38 1.58
N LYS A 60 -8.71 -15.52 0.28
CA LYS A 60 -8.11 -16.60 -0.52
C LYS A 60 -7.67 -16.09 -1.88
N CYS A 61 -6.65 -16.75 -2.44
CA CYS A 61 -6.29 -16.55 -3.84
C CYS A 61 -7.48 -16.88 -4.75
N ILE A 62 -7.87 -15.93 -5.60
CA ILE A 62 -9.04 -16.06 -6.47
C ILE A 62 -8.87 -17.13 -7.56
N LEU A 63 -7.63 -17.49 -7.90
CA LEU A 63 -7.32 -18.47 -8.94
C LEU A 63 -7.06 -19.88 -8.39
N THR A 64 -6.43 -19.97 -7.20
CA THR A 64 -6.00 -21.27 -6.63
C THR A 64 -6.75 -21.66 -5.36
N GLY A 65 -7.46 -20.73 -4.71
CA GLY A 65 -8.11 -20.97 -3.41
C GLY A 65 -7.12 -21.01 -2.22
N SER A 66 -5.83 -20.79 -2.45
CA SER A 66 -4.81 -20.79 -1.38
C SER A 66 -5.04 -19.67 -0.37
N SER A 67 -4.85 -19.97 0.91
CA SER A 67 -4.85 -18.98 2.00
C SER A 67 -3.53 -18.19 2.09
N ASN A 68 -2.49 -18.62 1.39
CA ASN A 68 -1.24 -17.87 1.28
C ASN A 68 -1.28 -17.00 0.03
N PHE A 69 -1.52 -15.71 0.21
CA PHE A 69 -1.72 -14.76 -0.88
C PHE A 69 -1.07 -13.41 -0.60
N GLU A 70 -0.93 -12.65 -1.66
CA GLU A 70 -0.60 -11.22 -1.66
C GLU A 70 -1.76 -10.44 -2.30
N ILE A 71 -1.93 -9.17 -1.92
CA ILE A 71 -2.96 -8.31 -2.53
C ILE A 71 -2.34 -7.63 -3.75
N HIS A 72 -2.96 -7.83 -4.91
CA HIS A 72 -2.53 -7.25 -6.17
C HIS A 72 -3.49 -6.16 -6.63
N HIS A 73 -2.97 -5.01 -7.05
CA HIS A 73 -3.74 -3.96 -7.71
C HIS A 73 -3.99 -4.36 -9.17
N ILE A 74 -5.25 -4.53 -9.56
CA ILE A 74 -5.63 -4.80 -10.96
C ILE A 74 -5.25 -3.61 -11.85
N TYR A 75 -5.61 -2.39 -11.41
CA TYR A 75 -5.06 -1.16 -11.97
C TYR A 75 -3.93 -0.67 -11.07
N SER A 76 -2.77 -0.49 -11.66
CA SER A 76 -1.52 -0.40 -10.89
C SER A 76 -1.52 0.80 -9.94
N PHE A 77 -1.02 0.58 -8.72
CA PHE A 77 -0.78 1.62 -7.72
C PHE A 77 -0.03 2.82 -8.29
N ASN A 78 0.98 2.59 -9.12
CA ASN A 78 1.79 3.67 -9.70
C ASN A 78 1.00 4.54 -10.69
N LEU A 79 0.07 3.96 -11.44
CA LEU A 79 -0.82 4.72 -12.33
C LEU A 79 -1.79 5.56 -11.52
N ILE A 80 -2.42 4.98 -10.49
CA ILE A 80 -3.33 5.70 -9.58
C ILE A 80 -2.61 6.89 -8.94
N LEU A 81 -1.40 6.64 -8.41
CA LEU A 81 -0.62 7.71 -7.78
C LEU A 81 -0.24 8.80 -8.77
N LYS A 82 0.17 8.42 -9.97
CA LYS A 82 0.52 9.38 -11.02
C LYS A 82 -0.68 10.28 -11.38
N GLU A 83 -1.86 9.71 -11.53
CA GLU A 83 -3.09 10.48 -11.79
C GLU A 83 -3.41 11.44 -10.64
N ALA A 84 -3.38 10.93 -9.40
CA ALA A 84 -3.61 11.75 -8.21
C ALA A 84 -2.61 12.91 -8.09
N MET A 85 -1.34 12.66 -8.37
CA MET A 85 -0.29 13.69 -8.33
C MET A 85 -0.48 14.74 -9.43
N GLN A 86 -0.78 14.32 -10.66
CA GLN A 86 -0.96 15.22 -11.80
C GLN A 86 -2.15 16.15 -11.60
N ASP A 87 -3.30 15.59 -11.24
CA ASP A 87 -4.54 16.36 -11.09
C ASP A 87 -4.47 17.35 -9.92
N ASN A 88 -3.75 16.98 -8.85
CA ASN A 88 -3.60 17.82 -7.66
C ASN A 88 -2.31 18.65 -7.67
N LYS A 89 -1.55 18.59 -8.76
CA LYS A 89 -0.28 19.32 -8.92
C LYS A 89 0.69 19.12 -7.76
N TRP A 90 0.77 17.88 -7.24
CA TRP A 90 1.69 17.57 -6.17
C TRP A 90 3.14 17.65 -6.66
N ILE A 91 3.96 18.30 -5.88
CA ILE A 91 5.39 18.29 -6.07
C ILE A 91 5.94 17.19 -5.18
N ASP A 92 6.60 16.21 -5.78
CA ASP A 92 7.28 15.16 -5.03
C ASP A 92 8.42 15.78 -4.23
N LYS A 93 8.44 15.52 -2.93
CA LYS A 93 9.42 16.00 -1.99
C LYS A 93 10.09 14.81 -1.31
N ASN A 94 11.24 15.07 -0.67
CA ASN A 94 11.75 14.08 0.28
C ASN A 94 10.70 13.84 1.38
N ILE A 95 10.52 12.59 1.80
CA ILE A 95 9.52 12.22 2.83
C ILE A 95 9.65 13.05 4.12
N LYS A 96 10.86 13.50 4.42
CA LYS A 96 11.18 14.33 5.59
C LYS A 96 10.63 15.76 5.50
N ASP A 97 10.35 16.23 4.30
CA ASP A 97 9.89 17.59 4.03
C ASP A 97 8.37 17.71 4.03
N TYR A 98 7.65 16.58 4.24
CA TYR A 98 6.21 16.56 4.44
C TYR A 98 5.85 16.68 5.92
N ASP A 99 4.91 17.56 6.24
CA ASP A 99 4.29 17.54 7.55
C ASP A 99 3.19 16.47 7.65
N GLU A 100 2.69 16.24 8.86
CA GLU A 100 1.68 15.20 9.11
C GLU A 100 0.35 15.50 8.42
N PHE A 101 -0.02 16.77 8.30
CA PHE A 101 -1.24 17.19 7.63
C PHE A 101 -1.15 16.97 6.12
N GLU A 102 -0.03 17.34 5.51
CA GLU A 102 0.24 17.08 4.09
C GLU A 102 0.17 15.59 3.76
N LEU A 103 0.84 14.75 4.55
CA LEU A 103 0.81 13.30 4.35
C LEU A 103 -0.57 12.69 4.48
N LYS A 104 -1.34 13.12 5.47
CA LYS A 104 -2.72 12.67 5.67
C LYS A 104 -3.62 13.10 4.51
N ASN A 105 -3.45 14.33 4.04
CA ASN A 105 -4.20 14.83 2.88
C ASN A 105 -3.86 14.06 1.61
N ILE A 106 -2.58 13.78 1.37
CA ILE A 106 -2.12 12.95 0.24
C ILE A 106 -2.74 11.55 0.29
N LEU A 107 -2.74 10.92 1.46
CA LEU A 107 -3.35 9.60 1.63
C LEU A 107 -4.86 9.63 1.35
N ASN A 108 -5.57 10.64 1.81
CA ASN A 108 -7.00 10.80 1.56
C ASN A 108 -7.28 10.95 0.06
N ILE A 109 -6.56 11.85 -0.62
CA ILE A 109 -6.70 12.05 -2.06
C ILE A 109 -6.34 10.77 -2.82
N PHE A 110 -5.24 10.11 -2.47
CA PHE A 110 -4.89 8.84 -3.10
C PHE A 110 -6.02 7.80 -2.95
N ASN A 111 -6.63 7.70 -1.78
CA ASN A 111 -7.74 6.79 -1.55
C ASN A 111 -8.97 7.13 -2.41
N GLU A 112 -9.29 8.41 -2.59
CA GLU A 112 -10.36 8.84 -3.49
C GLU A 112 -10.11 8.37 -4.93
N TYR A 113 -8.87 8.48 -5.43
CA TYR A 113 -8.48 7.98 -6.74
C TYR A 113 -8.50 6.46 -6.80
N GLN A 114 -7.99 5.78 -5.79
CA GLN A 114 -7.96 4.33 -5.72
C GLN A 114 -9.35 3.71 -5.79
N TYR A 115 -10.35 4.33 -5.16
CA TYR A 115 -11.73 3.84 -5.19
C TYR A 115 -12.49 4.13 -6.51
N LYS A 116 -11.89 4.83 -7.47
CA LYS A 116 -12.39 4.91 -8.86
C LYS A 116 -12.15 3.61 -9.63
N TYR A 117 -11.23 2.76 -9.17
CA TYR A 117 -10.80 1.52 -9.79
C TYR A 117 -11.28 0.30 -8.98
N PRO A 118 -11.25 -0.90 -9.58
CA PRO A 118 -11.60 -2.12 -8.86
C PRO A 118 -10.76 -2.31 -7.59
N LEU A 119 -11.35 -2.99 -6.60
CA LEU A 119 -10.60 -3.45 -5.43
C LEU A 119 -9.44 -4.35 -5.84
N GLY A 120 -8.44 -4.44 -4.97
CA GLY A 120 -7.36 -5.40 -5.15
C GLY A 120 -7.86 -6.84 -5.08
N ILE A 121 -7.12 -7.73 -5.65
CA ILE A 121 -7.38 -9.16 -5.64
C ILE A 121 -6.30 -9.90 -4.85
N CYS A 122 -6.71 -10.98 -4.20
CA CYS A 122 -5.78 -11.87 -3.52
C CYS A 122 -5.29 -12.92 -4.52
N ILE A 123 -3.99 -12.97 -4.74
CA ILE A 123 -3.34 -13.96 -5.60
C ILE A 123 -2.14 -14.57 -4.90
N SER A 124 -1.87 -15.87 -5.16
CA SER A 124 -0.70 -16.51 -4.57
C SER A 124 0.60 -15.85 -5.07
N LYS A 125 1.66 -15.97 -4.30
CA LYS A 125 2.96 -15.38 -4.63
C LYS A 125 3.50 -15.86 -5.99
N ASN A 126 3.24 -17.12 -6.35
CA ASN A 126 3.66 -17.67 -7.63
C ASN A 126 2.88 -17.06 -8.80
N ILE A 127 1.57 -16.93 -8.65
CA ILE A 127 0.70 -16.21 -9.60
C ILE A 127 1.15 -14.76 -9.76
N HIS A 128 1.41 -14.07 -8.66
CA HIS A 128 1.86 -12.67 -8.67
C HIS A 128 3.18 -12.50 -9.44
N LYS A 129 4.14 -13.38 -9.19
CA LYS A 129 5.41 -13.39 -9.92
C LYS A 129 5.22 -13.69 -11.41
N LEU A 130 4.38 -14.68 -11.74
CA LEU A 130 4.09 -15.03 -13.13
C LEU A 130 3.45 -13.86 -13.86
N PHE A 131 2.44 -13.23 -13.29
CA PHE A 131 1.80 -12.04 -13.87
C PHE A 131 2.83 -10.95 -14.19
N HIS A 132 3.66 -10.60 -13.22
CA HIS A 132 4.68 -9.56 -13.42
C HIS A 132 5.82 -9.97 -14.36
N SER A 133 6.07 -11.26 -14.53
CA SER A 133 7.05 -11.73 -15.53
C SER A 133 6.56 -11.52 -16.97
N ILE A 134 5.24 -11.50 -17.17
CA ILE A 134 4.61 -11.33 -18.48
C ILE A 134 4.38 -9.83 -18.78
N TYR A 135 3.81 -9.09 -17.83
CA TYR A 135 3.34 -7.72 -18.05
C TYR A 135 4.21 -6.62 -17.39
N GLY A 136 5.25 -7.02 -16.65
CA GLY A 136 6.11 -6.07 -15.92
C GLY A 136 5.52 -5.61 -14.58
N ASN A 137 6.29 -4.78 -13.86
CA ASN A 137 6.02 -4.51 -12.43
C ASN A 137 5.36 -3.14 -12.15
N ARG A 138 5.16 -2.25 -13.12
CA ARG A 138 4.90 -0.84 -12.78
C ARG A 138 3.62 -0.23 -13.31
N CYS A 139 3.17 -0.58 -14.49
CA CYS A 139 2.09 0.12 -15.18
C CYS A 139 1.03 -0.85 -15.69
N ASN A 140 0.60 -1.76 -14.82
CA ASN A 140 -0.37 -2.77 -15.19
C ASN A 140 -1.78 -2.17 -15.27
N THR A 141 -2.55 -2.65 -16.26
CA THR A 141 -3.91 -2.21 -16.56
C THR A 141 -4.92 -3.32 -16.29
N ILE A 142 -6.20 -2.96 -16.24
CA ILE A 142 -7.31 -3.89 -16.02
C ILE A 142 -7.32 -4.94 -17.15
N GLU A 143 -7.13 -4.52 -18.39
CA GLU A 143 -7.14 -5.39 -19.57
C GLU A 143 -6.05 -6.46 -19.51
N GLN A 144 -4.87 -6.11 -18.99
CA GLN A 144 -3.78 -7.08 -18.78
C GLN A 144 -4.15 -8.14 -17.76
N TRP A 145 -4.84 -7.73 -16.68
CA TRP A 145 -5.33 -8.69 -15.70
C TRP A 145 -6.41 -9.60 -16.28
N ASP A 146 -7.38 -9.05 -17.00
CA ASP A 146 -8.48 -9.80 -17.61
C ASP A 146 -7.93 -10.85 -18.60
N GLU A 147 -6.96 -10.46 -19.44
CA GLU A 147 -6.27 -11.37 -20.35
C GLU A 147 -5.53 -12.48 -19.59
N PHE A 148 -4.78 -12.12 -18.57
CA PHE A 148 -4.04 -13.08 -17.74
C PHE A 148 -4.97 -14.08 -17.06
N GLU A 149 -6.04 -13.60 -16.43
CA GLU A 149 -7.02 -14.44 -15.74
C GLU A 149 -7.67 -15.42 -16.70
N GLN A 150 -8.06 -14.96 -17.88
CA GLN A 150 -8.66 -15.82 -18.91
C GLN A 150 -7.68 -16.87 -19.41
N ASN A 151 -6.44 -16.49 -19.71
CA ASN A 151 -5.39 -17.39 -20.13
C ASN A 151 -5.05 -18.42 -19.06
N TYR A 152 -5.03 -18.03 -17.80
CA TYR A 152 -4.83 -18.93 -16.67
C TYR A 152 -5.97 -19.96 -16.57
N LYS A 153 -7.23 -19.54 -16.64
CA LYS A 153 -8.40 -20.40 -16.61
C LYS A 153 -8.46 -21.37 -17.80
N ASN A 154 -7.92 -20.95 -18.94
CA ASN A 154 -7.79 -21.81 -20.14
C ASN A 154 -6.58 -22.77 -20.09
N GLY A 155 -5.81 -22.75 -19.00
CA GLY A 155 -4.69 -23.68 -18.80
C GLY A 155 -3.39 -23.30 -19.53
N LEU A 156 -3.28 -22.06 -20.05
CA LEU A 156 -2.08 -21.64 -20.79
C LEU A 156 -0.81 -21.67 -19.94
N TYR A 157 -0.92 -21.54 -18.62
CA TYR A 157 0.21 -21.44 -17.69
C TYR A 157 0.42 -22.68 -16.80
N ILE A 158 -0.24 -23.82 -17.08
CA ILE A 158 -0.19 -25.03 -16.23
C ILE A 158 1.24 -25.54 -16.02
N THR A 159 2.12 -25.39 -17.01
CA THR A 159 3.52 -25.83 -16.95
C THR A 159 4.45 -24.84 -16.24
N SER A 160 3.98 -23.65 -15.94
CA SER A 160 4.79 -22.56 -15.37
C SER A 160 4.67 -22.42 -13.85
N ILE A 161 3.73 -23.15 -13.24
CA ILE A 161 3.44 -23.07 -11.80
C ILE A 161 3.68 -24.46 -11.19
N THR A 162 4.90 -24.69 -10.78
CA THR A 162 5.21 -25.75 -9.81
C THR A 162 5.04 -25.17 -8.44
N ASP A 163 4.16 -25.76 -7.62
CA ASP A 163 3.93 -25.40 -6.22
C ASP A 163 5.20 -25.46 -5.37
#